data_77122fd0db84f1d7dc304d4765a4aec5
#
_entry.id   77122fd0db84f1d7dc304d4765a4aec5
#
_cell.length_a   1.000
_cell.length_b   1.000
_cell.length_c   1.000
_cell.angle_alpha   90.00
_cell.angle_beta   90.00
_cell.angle_gamma   90.00
#
_symmetry.space_group_name_H-M   'P 1'
#
loop_
_entity.id
_entity.type
_entity.pdbx_description
1 polymer ?
#
loop_
_entity_poly.entity_id
_entity_poly.type
_entity_poly.pdbx_seq_one_letter_code
_entity_poly.pdbx_strand_id
1 'polypeptide(L)'
;MKKPFLALLLIFGLIAEGTGIYAQTAEPTSQTVYINKKAETPPVYSIDGSNYFRLRDVAAYLDFGVDYNESTNSVFIDMYKPCADKADETEKLYTSDAHTSAQPVFVNGEKKEIGAYFINGSNYFKIRDLAKTLNFSCLYNSELNAVEINKNYGYDPSDRLGASKLTGTTYVSFIDVGQGDSAFVELYNGRTLLIDAGASGYGSAVADFIRSRGKTSIDYAAATHPHADHIGGMAEVLNGFNVGKMYMPNVTADSKTYQNLMQTVQDRGIEINTAENGVNIYHDEVADISIIAPCSGKYDDLNNYSAVIKVTYGDNKFLFMGDAETKSENEITADVSADVVKVGHHGSKTSSSQSFTERTGADFAVISVGANNSYNHPAPETVSRWQSVGAEVLRTDLLGNICFFGDGEKLSYKTDRNS
;
A
#
# COMPACT_ATOMS: atom_id res chain seq x y z
N MET A 1 -6.84 -62.75 -25.86
CA MET A 1 -6.85 -63.51 -24.58
C MET A 1 -5.71 -62.95 -23.70
N LYS A 2 -6.00 -62.07 -22.79
CA LYS A 2 -5.03 -61.51 -21.83
C LYS A 2 -5.40 -62.05 -20.46
N LYS A 3 -4.47 -62.75 -19.80
CA LYS A 3 -4.65 -63.32 -18.46
C LYS A 3 -4.47 -62.23 -17.40
N PRO A 4 -5.22 -62.22 -16.30
CA PRO A 4 -4.99 -61.34 -15.19
C PRO A 4 -3.87 -61.85 -14.30
N PHE A 5 -2.96 -60.95 -13.88
CA PHE A 5 -1.93 -61.21 -12.86
C PHE A 5 -2.57 -61.01 -11.48
N LEU A 6 -2.60 -62.08 -10.71
CA LEU A 6 -3.05 -62.11 -9.33
C LEU A 6 -1.84 -61.79 -8.45
N ALA A 7 -1.81 -60.58 -7.81
CA ALA A 7 -0.79 -60.23 -6.85
C ALA A 7 -1.20 -60.71 -5.45
N LEU A 8 -0.36 -61.56 -4.87
CA LEU A 8 -0.49 -62.18 -3.55
C LEU A 8 -0.15 -61.14 -2.45
N LEU A 9 -1.12 -60.82 -1.60
CA LEU A 9 -0.92 -59.96 -0.42
C LEU A 9 -0.23 -60.79 0.67
N LEU A 10 1.02 -60.43 1.01
CA LEU A 10 1.69 -60.91 2.21
C LEU A 10 1.46 -59.88 3.34
N ILE A 11 0.61 -60.28 4.29
CA ILE A 11 0.37 -59.50 5.53
C ILE A 11 1.56 -59.82 6.48
N PHE A 12 2.44 -58.83 6.70
CA PHE A 12 3.30 -58.86 7.88
C PHE A 12 2.73 -57.86 8.90
N GLY A 13 2.13 -58.40 9.93
CA GLY A 13 1.72 -57.63 11.10
C GLY A 13 2.91 -57.12 11.88
N LEU A 14 3.17 -55.83 11.87
CA LEU A 14 3.88 -55.13 12.91
C LEU A 14 2.90 -54.15 13.56
N ILE A 15 2.58 -54.40 14.81
CA ILE A 15 1.87 -53.49 15.68
C ILE A 15 2.86 -52.38 15.99
N ALA A 16 2.80 -51.27 15.26
CA ALA A 16 3.34 -49.99 15.64
C ALA A 16 2.22 -49.16 16.18
N GLU A 17 2.36 -48.66 17.39
CA GLU A 17 1.41 -47.69 17.99
C GLU A 17 1.21 -46.53 17.02
N GLY A 18 0.03 -46.52 16.38
CA GLY A 18 -0.29 -45.54 15.35
C GLY A 18 -0.65 -44.22 15.98
N THR A 19 0.17 -43.19 15.78
CA THR A 19 -0.37 -41.82 15.67
C THR A 19 -1.22 -41.80 14.40
N GLY A 20 -2.54 -41.98 14.56
CA GLY A 20 -3.47 -41.92 13.45
C GLY A 20 -3.34 -40.58 12.75
N ILE A 21 -2.93 -40.60 11.49
CA ILE A 21 -3.03 -39.46 10.59
C ILE A 21 -4.53 -39.34 10.26
N TYR A 22 -5.26 -38.63 11.11
CA TYR A 22 -6.63 -38.27 10.79
C TYR A 22 -6.60 -37.22 9.68
N ALA A 23 -7.30 -37.50 8.58
CA ALA A 23 -7.56 -36.50 7.57
C ALA A 23 -8.39 -35.37 8.20
N GLN A 24 -7.99 -34.14 7.95
CA GLN A 24 -8.76 -32.96 8.33
C GLN A 24 -9.91 -32.78 7.35
N THR A 25 -11.05 -32.29 7.84
CA THR A 25 -12.16 -31.94 6.95
C THR A 25 -11.91 -30.55 6.34
N ALA A 26 -11.90 -30.49 5.02
CA ALA A 26 -11.84 -29.27 4.24
C ALA A 26 -13.24 -28.89 3.77
N GLU A 27 -13.74 -27.74 4.20
CA GLU A 27 -15.04 -27.22 3.80
C GLU A 27 -14.84 -26.02 2.84
N PRO A 28 -15.65 -25.90 1.77
CA PRO A 28 -15.64 -24.70 0.94
C PRO A 28 -15.88 -23.45 1.80
N THR A 29 -15.06 -22.42 1.65
CA THR A 29 -15.26 -21.18 2.41
C THR A 29 -16.50 -20.41 1.95
N SER A 30 -17.17 -19.76 2.89
CA SER A 30 -18.24 -18.81 2.59
C SER A 30 -17.74 -17.37 2.54
N GLN A 31 -16.43 -17.14 2.71
CA GLN A 31 -15.84 -15.81 2.75
C GLN A 31 -15.66 -15.24 1.36
N THR A 32 -15.92 -13.94 1.21
CA THR A 32 -15.58 -13.20 0.00
C THR A 32 -14.05 -13.03 -0.07
N VAL A 33 -13.49 -13.19 -1.25
CA VAL A 33 -12.05 -12.97 -1.48
C VAL A 33 -11.86 -11.76 -2.38
N TYR A 34 -11.09 -10.79 -1.90
CA TYR A 34 -10.64 -9.68 -2.72
C TYR A 34 -9.16 -9.85 -3.04
N ILE A 35 -8.81 -9.79 -4.31
CA ILE A 35 -7.43 -9.86 -4.77
C ILE A 35 -7.11 -8.58 -5.53
N ASN A 36 -6.12 -7.82 -5.04
CA ASN A 36 -5.81 -6.49 -5.54
C ASN A 36 -7.07 -5.60 -5.64
N LYS A 37 -7.93 -5.64 -4.59
CA LYS A 37 -9.19 -4.90 -4.45
C LYS A 37 -10.34 -5.32 -5.37
N LYS A 38 -10.17 -6.35 -6.19
CA LYS A 38 -11.23 -6.92 -7.02
C LYS A 38 -11.80 -8.16 -6.35
N ALA A 39 -13.13 -8.27 -6.28
CA ALA A 39 -13.78 -9.49 -5.81
C ALA A 39 -13.53 -10.62 -6.82
N GLU A 40 -12.98 -11.72 -6.33
CA GLU A 40 -12.63 -12.91 -7.09
C GLU A 40 -13.21 -14.14 -6.42
N THR A 41 -13.31 -15.24 -7.15
CA THR A 41 -13.88 -16.49 -6.65
C THR A 41 -12.88 -17.65 -6.75
N PRO A 42 -11.67 -17.53 -6.16
CA PRO A 42 -10.73 -18.65 -6.16
C PRO A 42 -11.29 -19.83 -5.38
N PRO A 43 -10.91 -21.07 -5.72
CA PRO A 43 -11.23 -22.23 -4.92
C PRO A 43 -10.49 -22.18 -3.57
N VAL A 44 -11.26 -21.98 -2.48
CA VAL A 44 -10.73 -21.84 -1.12
C VAL A 44 -11.44 -22.79 -0.18
N TYR A 45 -10.66 -23.51 0.61
CA TYR A 45 -11.15 -24.33 1.70
C TYR A 45 -10.91 -23.69 3.07
N SER A 46 -11.87 -23.85 3.97
CA SER A 46 -11.71 -23.62 5.39
C SER A 46 -11.33 -24.93 6.08
N ILE A 47 -10.22 -24.95 6.81
CA ILE A 47 -9.76 -26.07 7.62
C ILE A 47 -9.36 -25.52 8.99
N ASP A 48 -10.01 -26.00 10.05
CA ASP A 48 -9.80 -25.51 11.44
C ASP A 48 -9.85 -23.97 11.54
N GLY A 49 -10.84 -23.35 10.89
CA GLY A 49 -11.04 -21.90 10.93
C GLY A 49 -10.00 -21.08 10.15
N SER A 50 -9.14 -21.70 9.36
CA SER A 50 -8.16 -21.04 8.52
C SER A 50 -8.45 -21.27 7.04
N ASN A 51 -8.20 -20.26 6.20
CA ASN A 51 -8.37 -20.36 4.77
C ASN A 51 -7.12 -20.91 4.07
N TYR A 52 -7.37 -21.91 3.23
CA TYR A 52 -6.37 -22.57 2.41
C TYR A 52 -6.68 -22.36 0.93
N PHE A 53 -5.71 -21.80 0.24
CA PHE A 53 -5.80 -21.47 -1.17
C PHE A 53 -4.95 -22.42 -2.00
N ARG A 54 -5.45 -22.78 -3.18
CA ARG A 54 -4.66 -23.56 -4.12
C ARG A 54 -3.52 -22.68 -4.66
N LEU A 55 -2.29 -23.15 -4.54
CA LEU A 55 -1.09 -22.36 -4.89
C LEU A 55 -1.12 -21.80 -6.32
N ARG A 56 -1.60 -22.61 -7.29
CA ARG A 56 -1.68 -22.23 -8.69
C ARG A 56 -2.57 -21.00 -8.91
N ASP A 57 -3.69 -20.92 -8.19
CA ASP A 57 -4.59 -19.76 -8.34
C ASP A 57 -4.00 -18.52 -7.70
N VAL A 58 -3.38 -18.65 -6.53
CA VAL A 58 -2.65 -17.52 -5.91
C VAL A 58 -1.56 -17.01 -6.86
N ALA A 59 -0.82 -17.93 -7.49
CA ALA A 59 0.20 -17.59 -8.47
C ALA A 59 -0.38 -16.83 -9.69
N ALA A 60 -1.51 -17.29 -10.20
CA ALA A 60 -2.18 -16.64 -11.34
C ALA A 60 -2.68 -15.23 -11.02
N TYR A 61 -3.23 -15.02 -9.82
CA TYR A 61 -3.71 -13.70 -9.39
C TYR A 61 -2.59 -12.73 -8.99
N LEU A 62 -1.50 -13.24 -8.43
CA LEU A 62 -0.38 -12.42 -7.97
C LEU A 62 0.78 -12.37 -8.96
N ASP A 63 0.66 -13.07 -10.09
CA ASP A 63 1.60 -13.10 -11.20
C ASP A 63 3.03 -13.51 -10.78
N PHE A 64 3.17 -14.76 -10.32
CA PHE A 64 4.46 -15.40 -10.09
C PHE A 64 4.47 -16.84 -10.60
N GLY A 65 5.67 -17.35 -10.95
CA GLY A 65 5.85 -18.69 -11.52
C GLY A 65 5.70 -19.79 -10.48
N VAL A 66 5.00 -20.89 -10.85
CA VAL A 66 4.96 -22.12 -10.08
C VAL A 66 5.28 -23.29 -11.00
N ASP A 67 6.29 -24.07 -10.63
CA ASP A 67 6.68 -25.30 -11.31
C ASP A 67 6.67 -26.48 -10.35
N TYR A 68 6.43 -27.66 -10.87
CA TYR A 68 6.46 -28.91 -10.14
C TYR A 68 7.49 -29.88 -10.74
N ASN A 69 8.37 -30.43 -9.87
CA ASN A 69 9.34 -31.44 -10.28
C ASN A 69 8.88 -32.82 -9.80
N GLU A 70 8.44 -33.65 -10.73
CA GLU A 70 7.96 -35.00 -10.45
C GLU A 70 9.03 -35.92 -9.86
N SER A 71 10.29 -35.79 -10.31
CA SER A 71 11.38 -36.66 -9.89
C SER A 71 11.79 -36.44 -8.42
N THR A 72 11.63 -35.23 -7.91
CA THR A 72 11.94 -34.87 -6.51
C THR A 72 10.67 -34.64 -5.69
N ASN A 73 9.48 -34.76 -6.30
CA ASN A 73 8.18 -34.51 -5.69
C ASN A 73 8.14 -33.13 -4.99
N SER A 74 8.68 -32.09 -5.66
CA SER A 74 8.90 -30.77 -5.05
C SER A 74 8.16 -29.66 -5.81
N VAL A 75 7.74 -28.63 -5.07
CA VAL A 75 7.13 -27.40 -5.60
C VAL A 75 8.18 -26.30 -5.66
N PHE A 76 8.26 -25.60 -6.78
CA PHE A 76 9.14 -24.46 -7.00
C PHE A 76 8.32 -23.21 -7.28
N ILE A 77 8.57 -22.16 -6.51
CA ILE A 77 7.97 -20.84 -6.64
C ILE A 77 9.05 -19.87 -7.09
N ASP A 78 8.84 -19.20 -8.21
CA ASP A 78 9.73 -18.16 -8.74
C ASP A 78 8.99 -16.83 -8.76
N MET A 79 9.32 -15.94 -7.82
CA MET A 79 8.67 -14.64 -7.67
C MET A 79 9.02 -13.65 -8.79
N TYR A 80 10.01 -13.96 -9.62
CA TYR A 80 10.49 -13.10 -10.72
C TYR A 80 10.02 -13.57 -12.10
N LYS A 81 9.40 -14.75 -12.16
CA LYS A 81 8.84 -15.30 -13.40
C LYS A 81 7.33 -15.07 -13.43
N PRO A 82 6.76 -14.53 -14.51
CA PRO A 82 5.31 -14.38 -14.61
C PRO A 82 4.61 -15.74 -14.59
N CYS A 83 3.36 -15.75 -14.11
CA CYS A 83 2.53 -16.96 -14.11
C CYS A 83 2.14 -17.33 -15.55
N ALA A 84 2.32 -18.60 -15.92
CA ALA A 84 1.92 -19.11 -17.23
C ALA A 84 0.43 -19.52 -17.27
N ASP A 85 -0.16 -19.82 -16.11
CA ASP A 85 -1.52 -20.31 -15.98
C ASP A 85 -2.52 -19.19 -15.67
N LYS A 86 -3.80 -19.48 -15.89
CA LYS A 86 -4.92 -18.65 -15.43
C LYS A 86 -5.55 -19.27 -14.20
N ALA A 87 -6.09 -18.44 -13.32
CA ALA A 87 -6.88 -18.90 -12.18
C ALA A 87 -8.12 -19.64 -12.69
N ASP A 88 -8.47 -20.73 -12.02
CA ASP A 88 -9.68 -21.50 -12.32
C ASP A 88 -10.82 -21.07 -11.40
N GLU A 89 -11.66 -20.18 -11.89
CA GLU A 89 -12.83 -19.65 -11.17
C GLU A 89 -14.08 -20.55 -11.30
N THR A 90 -13.98 -21.62 -12.09
CA THR A 90 -15.14 -22.45 -12.42
C THR A 90 -15.23 -23.73 -11.58
N GLU A 91 -14.22 -24.07 -10.82
CA GLU A 91 -14.17 -25.28 -10.01
C GLU A 91 -15.19 -25.22 -8.88
N LYS A 92 -16.09 -26.20 -8.86
CA LYS A 92 -17.04 -26.40 -7.74
C LYS A 92 -16.35 -27.17 -6.63
N LEU A 93 -16.27 -26.56 -5.47
CA LEU A 93 -15.74 -27.19 -4.28
C LEU A 93 -16.83 -27.97 -3.53
N TYR A 94 -16.42 -29.09 -2.96
CA TYR A 94 -17.25 -29.92 -2.07
C TYR A 94 -16.45 -30.25 -0.82
N THR A 95 -17.10 -30.50 0.29
CA THR A 95 -16.44 -31.00 1.51
C THR A 95 -15.56 -32.20 1.16
N SER A 96 -14.32 -32.17 1.53
CA SER A 96 -13.29 -33.13 1.11
C SER A 96 -12.33 -33.46 2.26
N ASP A 97 -11.63 -34.58 2.13
CA ASP A 97 -10.56 -34.94 3.06
C ASP A 97 -9.28 -34.18 2.69
N ALA A 98 -8.67 -33.55 3.70
CA ALA A 98 -7.40 -32.86 3.58
C ALA A 98 -6.29 -33.69 4.23
N HIS A 99 -5.29 -34.06 3.46
CA HIS A 99 -4.14 -34.81 3.92
C HIS A 99 -2.91 -33.88 3.97
N THR A 100 -2.12 -33.95 5.04
CA THR A 100 -0.89 -33.15 5.12
C THR A 100 0.03 -33.48 3.94
N SER A 101 0.45 -32.45 3.21
CA SER A 101 1.41 -32.58 2.12
C SER A 101 2.84 -32.58 2.66
N ALA A 102 3.61 -33.59 2.26
CA ALA A 102 5.03 -33.70 2.61
C ALA A 102 5.96 -33.17 1.51
N GLN A 103 5.41 -32.47 0.50
CA GLN A 103 6.19 -31.98 -0.63
C GLN A 103 7.08 -30.81 -0.20
N PRO A 104 8.39 -30.88 -0.47
CA PRO A 104 9.29 -29.75 -0.24
C PRO A 104 8.90 -28.55 -1.12
N VAL A 105 8.92 -27.36 -0.53
CA VAL A 105 8.65 -26.10 -1.23
C VAL A 105 9.94 -25.28 -1.32
N PHE A 106 10.25 -24.81 -2.52
CA PHE A 106 11.38 -23.93 -2.77
C PHE A 106 10.87 -22.59 -3.31
N VAL A 107 11.36 -21.48 -2.74
CA VAL A 107 11.05 -20.11 -3.21
C VAL A 107 12.34 -19.47 -3.68
N ASN A 108 12.38 -19.05 -4.95
CA ASN A 108 13.58 -18.48 -5.59
C ASN A 108 14.83 -19.36 -5.37
N GLY A 109 14.66 -20.70 -5.40
CA GLY A 109 15.73 -21.68 -5.19
C GLY A 109 16.05 -22.02 -3.74
N GLU A 110 15.45 -21.37 -2.76
CA GLU A 110 15.66 -21.59 -1.34
C GLU A 110 14.54 -22.43 -0.74
N LYS A 111 14.90 -23.52 0.00
CA LYS A 111 13.90 -24.35 0.67
C LYS A 111 13.21 -23.57 1.78
N LYS A 112 11.88 -23.60 1.79
CA LYS A 112 11.05 -22.97 2.83
C LYS A 112 10.21 -24.01 3.55
N GLU A 113 10.10 -23.86 4.86
CA GLU A 113 9.23 -24.70 5.68
C GLU A 113 7.83 -24.04 5.71
N ILE A 114 6.95 -24.54 4.85
CA ILE A 114 5.57 -24.05 4.74
C ILE A 114 4.63 -25.26 4.66
N GLY A 115 3.65 -25.30 5.57
CA GLY A 115 2.68 -26.40 5.62
C GLY A 115 1.65 -26.31 4.50
N ALA A 116 1.30 -27.44 3.94
CA ALA A 116 0.26 -27.57 2.94
C ALA A 116 -0.62 -28.77 3.20
N TYR A 117 -1.86 -28.72 2.69
CA TYR A 117 -2.73 -29.87 2.55
C TYR A 117 -2.86 -30.28 1.09
N PHE A 118 -2.89 -31.59 0.87
CA PHE A 118 -3.20 -32.17 -0.42
C PHE A 118 -4.68 -32.52 -0.45
N ILE A 119 -5.45 -31.87 -1.34
CA ILE A 119 -6.91 -32.00 -1.46
C ILE A 119 -7.23 -32.17 -2.94
N ASN A 120 -7.92 -33.23 -3.32
CA ASN A 120 -8.40 -33.49 -4.68
C ASN A 120 -7.31 -33.29 -5.77
N GLY A 121 -6.09 -33.77 -5.50
CA GLY A 121 -4.99 -33.69 -6.49
C GLY A 121 -4.20 -32.39 -6.52
N SER A 122 -4.46 -31.44 -5.61
CA SER A 122 -3.81 -30.14 -5.56
C SER A 122 -3.30 -29.80 -4.17
N ASN A 123 -2.23 -28.97 -4.10
CA ASN A 123 -1.73 -28.44 -2.86
C ASN A 123 -2.42 -27.13 -2.50
N TYR A 124 -2.94 -27.09 -1.29
CA TYR A 124 -3.56 -25.93 -0.67
C TYR A 124 -2.71 -25.45 0.49
N PHE A 125 -2.42 -24.17 0.51
CA PHE A 125 -1.59 -23.53 1.52
C PHE A 125 -2.44 -22.56 2.34
N LYS A 126 -2.14 -22.49 3.64
CA LYS A 126 -2.70 -21.46 4.49
C LYS A 126 -2.28 -20.10 3.97
N ILE A 127 -3.23 -19.24 3.63
CA ILE A 127 -2.95 -17.98 2.92
C ILE A 127 -1.98 -17.07 3.69
N ARG A 128 -2.05 -17.04 5.04
CA ARG A 128 -1.12 -16.25 5.85
C ARG A 128 0.31 -16.76 5.81
N ASP A 129 0.48 -18.08 5.74
CA ASP A 129 1.82 -18.66 5.67
C ASP A 129 2.45 -18.41 4.30
N LEU A 130 1.63 -18.44 3.23
CA LEU A 130 2.04 -17.99 1.89
C LEU A 130 2.39 -16.51 1.91
N ALA A 131 1.52 -15.67 2.46
CA ALA A 131 1.72 -14.24 2.53
C ALA A 131 3.02 -13.87 3.24
N LYS A 132 3.29 -14.50 4.39
CA LYS A 132 4.54 -14.34 5.13
C LYS A 132 5.77 -14.78 4.33
N THR A 133 5.66 -15.91 3.62
CA THR A 133 6.79 -16.52 2.90
C THR A 133 7.11 -15.77 1.61
N LEU A 134 6.08 -15.29 0.91
CA LEU A 134 6.19 -14.61 -0.38
C LEU A 134 6.10 -13.08 -0.29
N ASN A 135 5.95 -12.56 0.93
CA ASN A 135 5.90 -11.13 1.25
C ASN A 135 4.80 -10.35 0.51
N PHE A 136 3.55 -10.80 0.65
CA PHE A 136 2.38 -10.03 0.20
C PHE A 136 1.39 -9.82 1.34
N SER A 137 0.56 -8.76 1.25
CA SER A 137 -0.46 -8.46 2.26
C SER A 137 -1.60 -9.47 2.24
N CYS A 138 -2.03 -9.89 3.42
CA CYS A 138 -3.19 -10.76 3.61
C CYS A 138 -3.99 -10.28 4.83
N LEU A 139 -5.06 -9.53 4.59
CA LEU A 139 -5.96 -8.96 5.58
C LEU A 139 -7.24 -9.76 5.70
N TYR A 140 -7.87 -9.72 6.86
CA TYR A 140 -9.22 -10.24 7.06
C TYR A 140 -10.15 -9.13 7.53
N ASN A 141 -11.20 -8.90 6.79
CA ASN A 141 -12.27 -7.99 7.15
C ASN A 141 -13.43 -8.78 7.79
N SER A 142 -13.60 -8.63 9.10
CA SER A 142 -14.62 -9.39 9.85
C SER A 142 -16.04 -8.94 9.55
N GLU A 143 -16.28 -7.68 9.22
CA GLU A 143 -17.62 -7.16 8.91
C GLU A 143 -18.13 -7.64 7.55
N LEU A 144 -17.24 -7.66 6.57
CA LEU A 144 -17.56 -8.17 5.24
C LEU A 144 -17.42 -9.69 5.13
N ASN A 145 -16.95 -10.37 6.20
CA ASN A 145 -16.53 -11.77 6.16
C ASN A 145 -15.63 -12.05 4.94
N ALA A 146 -14.61 -11.24 4.77
CA ALA A 146 -13.79 -11.23 3.56
C ALA A 146 -12.30 -11.36 3.86
N VAL A 147 -11.58 -11.99 2.91
CA VAL A 147 -10.10 -12.01 2.88
C VAL A 147 -9.63 -11.08 1.77
N GLU A 148 -8.76 -10.15 2.08
CA GLU A 148 -8.11 -9.28 1.09
C GLU A 148 -6.65 -9.68 0.91
N ILE A 149 -6.24 -9.93 -0.33
CA ILE A 149 -4.88 -10.29 -0.73
C ILE A 149 -4.37 -9.21 -1.68
N ASN A 150 -3.17 -8.68 -1.41
CA ASN A 150 -2.61 -7.65 -2.27
C ASN A 150 -1.10 -7.83 -2.44
N LYS A 151 -0.66 -8.02 -3.70
CA LYS A 151 0.76 -8.22 -4.03
C LYS A 151 1.62 -6.96 -3.90
N ASN A 152 1.00 -5.79 -3.95
CA ASN A 152 1.71 -4.50 -3.91
C ASN A 152 2.09 -4.08 -2.49
N TYR A 153 1.73 -4.88 -1.48
CA TYR A 153 2.03 -4.63 -0.08
C TYR A 153 2.69 -5.85 0.54
N GLY A 154 3.66 -5.63 1.42
CA GLY A 154 4.34 -6.68 2.15
C GLY A 154 3.45 -7.35 3.20
N TYR A 155 3.89 -8.51 3.70
CA TYR A 155 3.25 -9.20 4.82
C TYR A 155 3.48 -8.45 6.12
N ASP A 156 2.40 -8.18 6.84
CA ASP A 156 2.43 -7.67 8.20
C ASP A 156 1.94 -8.76 9.17
N PRO A 157 2.75 -9.18 10.15
CA PRO A 157 2.32 -10.16 11.16
C PRO A 157 1.22 -9.64 12.08
N SER A 158 0.99 -8.33 12.12
CA SER A 158 -0.09 -7.71 12.90
C SER A 158 -1.45 -7.73 12.21
N ASP A 159 -1.52 -8.12 10.95
CA ASP A 159 -2.75 -8.36 10.18
C ASP A 159 -3.60 -9.48 10.83
N ARG A 160 -4.06 -9.26 12.05
CA ARG A 160 -4.74 -10.27 12.86
C ARG A 160 -6.25 -10.27 12.65
N LEU A 161 -6.80 -11.49 12.71
CA LEU A 161 -8.19 -11.76 13.00
C LEU A 161 -8.60 -11.10 14.32
N GLY A 162 -9.48 -10.14 14.28
CA GLY A 162 -10.27 -9.78 15.44
C GLY A 162 -10.25 -8.33 15.84
N ALA A 163 -11.43 -7.75 15.73
CA ALA A 163 -11.99 -6.72 16.59
C ALA A 163 -11.21 -5.40 16.70
N SER A 164 -10.92 -4.77 15.56
CA SER A 164 -10.93 -3.31 15.54
C SER A 164 -12.31 -2.84 15.04
N LYS A 165 -12.89 -1.82 15.66
CA LYS A 165 -14.02 -1.08 15.08
C LYS A 165 -13.66 -0.39 13.77
N LEU A 166 -12.38 -0.43 13.40
CA LEU A 166 -11.78 0.16 12.23
C LEU A 166 -11.76 -0.90 11.13
N THR A 167 -12.57 -0.72 10.11
CA THR A 167 -12.79 -1.67 9.02
C THR A 167 -12.05 -1.23 7.77
N GLY A 168 -10.96 -1.89 7.44
CA GLY A 168 -10.17 -1.63 6.25
C GLY A 168 -8.81 -1.03 6.53
N THR A 169 -8.03 -0.88 5.48
CA THR A 169 -6.66 -0.34 5.54
C THR A 169 -6.59 0.99 4.80
N THR A 170 -6.01 1.99 5.43
CA THR A 170 -5.63 3.24 4.77
C THR A 170 -4.22 3.09 4.22
N TYR A 171 -4.04 3.46 2.95
CA TYR A 171 -2.74 3.45 2.28
C TYR A 171 -2.31 4.87 1.98
N VAL A 172 -1.06 5.17 2.28
CA VAL A 172 -0.44 6.47 2.02
C VAL A 172 0.86 6.23 1.26
N SER A 173 0.89 6.63 0.00
CA SER A 173 2.00 6.38 -0.89
C SER A 173 2.70 7.69 -1.24
N PHE A 174 3.99 7.79 -0.96
CA PHE A 174 4.88 8.85 -1.42
C PHE A 174 5.49 8.36 -2.74
N ILE A 175 5.13 9.02 -3.84
CA ILE A 175 5.49 8.59 -5.19
C ILE A 175 6.83 9.22 -5.57
N ASP A 176 7.77 8.41 -6.06
CA ASP A 176 9.06 8.90 -6.58
C ASP A 176 8.86 9.64 -7.91
N VAL A 177 8.81 10.96 -7.81
CA VAL A 177 8.71 11.89 -8.95
C VAL A 177 10.01 12.68 -9.16
N GLY A 178 11.15 12.09 -8.76
CA GLY A 178 12.41 12.81 -8.76
C GLY A 178 12.40 13.99 -7.80
N GLN A 179 12.88 15.16 -8.25
CA GLN A 179 12.82 16.38 -7.45
C GLN A 179 11.40 16.95 -7.52
N GLY A 180 10.67 16.85 -6.41
CA GLY A 180 9.28 17.29 -6.30
C GLY A 180 8.47 16.43 -5.36
N ASP A 181 7.19 16.77 -5.20
CA ASP A 181 6.26 16.08 -4.33
C ASP A 181 5.14 15.41 -5.12
N SER A 182 4.81 14.19 -4.72
CA SER A 182 3.53 13.56 -5.05
C SER A 182 3.21 12.52 -3.98
N ALA A 183 2.00 12.57 -3.44
CA ALA A 183 1.50 11.56 -2.53
C ALA A 183 0.07 11.16 -2.88
N PHE A 184 -0.23 9.88 -2.69
CA PHE A 184 -1.57 9.34 -2.93
C PHE A 184 -2.08 8.64 -1.69
N VAL A 185 -3.21 9.11 -1.18
CA VAL A 185 -3.91 8.55 -0.02
C VAL A 185 -5.13 7.77 -0.48
N GLU A 186 -5.26 6.57 0.01
CA GLU A 186 -6.46 5.75 -0.15
C GLU A 186 -6.99 5.42 1.25
N LEU A 187 -8.09 6.04 1.63
CA LEU A 187 -8.72 5.76 2.92
C LEU A 187 -9.34 4.36 2.94
N TYR A 188 -9.50 3.83 4.12
CA TYR A 188 -10.10 2.52 4.43
C TYR A 188 -11.42 2.23 3.68
N ASN A 189 -12.21 3.26 3.40
CA ASN A 189 -13.50 3.17 2.70
C ASN A 189 -13.41 3.40 1.18
N GLY A 190 -12.18 3.44 0.64
CA GLY A 190 -11.91 3.60 -0.78
C GLY A 190 -11.85 5.03 -1.30
N ARG A 191 -12.16 6.05 -0.47
CA ARG A 191 -11.96 7.46 -0.81
C ARG A 191 -10.50 7.76 -1.07
N THR A 192 -10.22 8.66 -2.00
CA THR A 192 -8.88 8.96 -2.47
C THR A 192 -8.56 10.44 -2.41
N LEU A 193 -7.29 10.75 -2.05
CA LEU A 193 -6.72 12.08 -2.13
C LEU A 193 -5.36 12.02 -2.84
N LEU A 194 -5.21 12.80 -3.90
CA LEU A 194 -3.91 13.09 -4.51
C LEU A 194 -3.39 14.41 -3.94
N ILE A 195 -2.16 14.42 -3.45
CA ILE A 195 -1.45 15.63 -3.00
C ILE A 195 -0.24 15.83 -3.90
N ASP A 196 -0.24 16.89 -4.68
CA ASP A 196 0.76 17.21 -5.69
C ASP A 196 0.98 16.09 -6.75
N ALA A 197 1.69 16.39 -7.82
CA ALA A 197 1.93 15.46 -8.91
C ALA A 197 3.33 15.60 -9.55
N GLY A 198 4.28 16.15 -8.81
CA GLY A 198 5.66 16.31 -9.25
C GLY A 198 5.83 17.36 -10.35
N ALA A 199 7.05 17.42 -10.89
CA ALA A 199 7.40 18.31 -11.98
C ALA A 199 6.75 17.89 -13.31
N SER A 200 6.77 18.79 -14.28
CA SER A 200 6.33 18.47 -15.65
C SER A 200 7.11 17.27 -16.20
N GLY A 201 6.37 16.29 -16.76
CA GLY A 201 6.90 15.01 -17.24
C GLY A 201 6.72 13.83 -16.26
N TYR A 202 6.29 14.07 -15.02
CA TYR A 202 5.97 13.00 -14.07
C TYR A 202 4.47 12.68 -13.98
N GLY A 203 3.60 13.47 -14.59
CA GLY A 203 2.15 13.27 -14.54
C GLY A 203 1.72 11.88 -15.01
N SER A 204 2.33 11.33 -16.07
CA SER A 204 2.06 9.97 -16.52
C SER A 204 2.46 8.92 -15.48
N ALA A 205 3.63 9.06 -14.86
CA ALA A 205 4.07 8.12 -13.83
C ALA A 205 3.14 8.13 -12.61
N VAL A 206 2.69 9.31 -12.17
CA VAL A 206 1.68 9.46 -11.11
C VAL A 206 0.36 8.82 -11.53
N ALA A 207 -0.10 9.08 -12.76
CA ALA A 207 -1.32 8.51 -13.30
C ALA A 207 -1.25 6.97 -13.38
N ASP A 208 -0.13 6.42 -13.80
CA ASP A 208 0.10 4.98 -13.89
C ASP A 208 0.17 4.34 -12.50
N PHE A 209 0.79 5.02 -11.54
CA PHE A 209 0.75 4.59 -10.13
C PHE A 209 -0.70 4.49 -9.65
N ILE A 210 -1.52 5.54 -9.83
CA ILE A 210 -2.92 5.55 -9.40
C ILE A 210 -3.72 4.43 -10.09
N ARG A 211 -3.50 4.19 -11.39
CA ARG A 211 -4.11 3.08 -12.12
C ARG A 211 -3.68 1.72 -11.61
N SER A 212 -2.40 1.55 -11.26
CA SER A 212 -1.87 0.31 -10.66
C SER A 212 -2.54 -0.01 -9.33
N ARG A 213 -3.07 1.00 -8.64
CA ARG A 213 -3.91 0.88 -7.44
C ARG A 213 -5.37 0.53 -7.75
N GLY A 214 -5.71 0.26 -9.02
CA GLY A 214 -7.08 -0.05 -9.46
C GLY A 214 -8.03 1.14 -9.44
N LYS A 215 -7.52 2.38 -9.36
CA LYS A 215 -8.38 3.58 -9.33
C LYS A 215 -8.61 4.14 -10.72
N THR A 216 -9.86 4.54 -10.98
CA THR A 216 -10.31 5.20 -12.22
C THR A 216 -10.81 6.63 -11.98
N SER A 217 -10.91 7.04 -10.72
CA SER A 217 -11.31 8.37 -10.28
C SER A 217 -10.50 8.79 -9.05
N ILE A 218 -10.47 10.09 -8.79
CA ILE A 218 -9.84 10.71 -7.63
C ILE A 218 -10.93 11.54 -6.94
N ASP A 219 -11.25 11.25 -5.67
CA ASP A 219 -12.30 11.99 -4.97
C ASP A 219 -11.84 13.40 -4.66
N TYR A 220 -10.59 13.56 -4.22
CA TYR A 220 -9.99 14.83 -3.85
C TYR A 220 -8.59 14.97 -4.44
N ALA A 221 -8.28 16.17 -4.95
CA ALA A 221 -6.93 16.55 -5.35
C ALA A 221 -6.51 17.80 -4.57
N ALA A 222 -5.27 17.87 -4.15
CA ALA A 222 -4.70 19.05 -3.50
C ALA A 222 -3.41 19.47 -4.21
N ALA A 223 -3.30 20.74 -4.56
CA ALA A 223 -2.04 21.36 -4.92
C ALA A 223 -1.56 22.16 -3.73
N THR A 224 -0.43 21.78 -3.14
CA THR A 224 0.05 22.41 -1.90
C THR A 224 0.40 23.88 -2.13
N HIS A 225 1.09 24.18 -3.21
CA HIS A 225 1.44 25.54 -3.63
C HIS A 225 1.83 25.56 -5.13
N PRO A 226 1.95 26.72 -5.79
CA PRO A 226 2.01 26.80 -7.25
C PRO A 226 3.40 26.59 -7.89
N HIS A 227 4.36 25.99 -7.21
CA HIS A 227 5.67 25.66 -7.80
C HIS A 227 5.60 24.47 -8.75
N ALA A 228 6.47 24.49 -9.76
CA ALA A 228 6.40 23.55 -10.88
C ALA A 228 6.72 22.10 -10.49
N ASP A 229 7.52 21.88 -9.47
CA ASP A 229 7.88 20.57 -8.92
C ASP A 229 6.79 19.94 -8.03
N HIS A 230 5.67 20.66 -7.83
CA HIS A 230 4.46 20.19 -7.16
C HIS A 230 3.30 20.04 -8.13
N ILE A 231 3.06 21.06 -8.96
CA ILE A 231 1.88 21.07 -9.83
C ILE A 231 2.18 20.71 -11.30
N GLY A 232 3.44 20.42 -11.64
CA GLY A 232 3.86 20.23 -13.03
C GLY A 232 3.20 19.06 -13.75
N GLY A 233 2.99 17.96 -13.04
CA GLY A 233 2.30 16.77 -13.55
C GLY A 233 0.78 16.82 -13.38
N MET A 234 0.25 17.76 -12.57
CA MET A 234 -1.14 17.76 -12.15
C MET A 234 -2.13 17.84 -13.32
N ALA A 235 -1.88 18.72 -14.30
CA ALA A 235 -2.75 18.84 -15.47
C ALA A 235 -2.91 17.54 -16.25
N GLU A 236 -1.85 16.74 -16.38
CA GLU A 236 -1.88 15.43 -17.03
C GLU A 236 -2.71 14.43 -16.22
N VAL A 237 -2.54 14.40 -14.91
CA VAL A 237 -3.34 13.54 -14.02
C VAL A 237 -4.81 13.94 -14.08
N LEU A 238 -5.13 15.22 -13.94
CA LEU A 238 -6.52 15.71 -14.01
C LEU A 238 -7.20 15.37 -15.34
N ASN A 239 -6.46 15.33 -16.45
CA ASN A 239 -6.99 14.90 -17.75
C ASN A 239 -7.22 13.39 -17.83
N GLY A 240 -6.50 12.59 -17.05
CA GLY A 240 -6.57 11.14 -17.05
C GLY A 240 -7.62 10.52 -16.13
N PHE A 241 -8.21 11.30 -15.20
CA PHE A 241 -9.14 10.82 -14.18
C PHE A 241 -10.37 11.73 -14.02
N ASN A 242 -11.46 11.15 -13.54
CA ASN A 242 -12.56 11.97 -13.00
C ASN A 242 -12.15 12.43 -11.60
N VAL A 243 -12.09 13.75 -11.40
CA VAL A 243 -11.72 14.37 -10.12
C VAL A 243 -12.95 15.03 -9.50
N GLY A 244 -13.23 14.72 -8.24
CA GLY A 244 -14.41 15.24 -7.55
C GLY A 244 -14.22 16.70 -7.15
N LYS A 245 -13.25 17.00 -6.30
CA LYS A 245 -12.93 18.35 -5.83
C LYS A 245 -11.43 18.59 -5.82
N MET A 246 -11.04 19.85 -6.03
CA MET A 246 -9.65 20.28 -5.92
C MET A 246 -9.50 21.33 -4.81
N TYR A 247 -8.38 21.27 -4.11
CA TYR A 247 -8.02 22.21 -3.06
C TYR A 247 -6.70 22.89 -3.42
N MET A 248 -6.69 24.22 -3.35
CA MET A 248 -5.48 25.03 -3.62
C MET A 248 -5.48 26.26 -2.72
N PRO A 249 -4.31 26.73 -2.25
CA PRO A 249 -4.22 28.00 -1.51
C PRO A 249 -4.62 29.17 -2.41
N ASN A 250 -5.16 30.21 -1.79
CA ASN A 250 -5.56 31.44 -2.49
C ASN A 250 -4.35 32.30 -2.86
N VAL A 251 -3.54 31.79 -3.78
CA VAL A 251 -2.37 32.48 -4.32
C VAL A 251 -2.20 32.13 -5.80
N THR A 252 -1.73 33.08 -6.59
CA THR A 252 -1.48 32.91 -8.02
C THR A 252 0.00 32.93 -8.33
N ALA A 253 0.39 32.34 -9.47
CA ALA A 253 1.74 32.40 -10.00
C ALA A 253 1.69 32.71 -11.51
N ASP A 254 2.70 33.41 -11.99
CA ASP A 254 2.82 33.79 -13.41
C ASP A 254 3.45 32.67 -14.28
N SER A 255 3.71 31.50 -13.70
CA SER A 255 4.37 30.41 -14.40
C SER A 255 3.44 29.76 -15.43
N LYS A 256 4.01 29.31 -16.55
CA LYS A 256 3.26 28.54 -17.56
C LYS A 256 2.64 27.26 -16.99
N THR A 257 3.30 26.66 -16.01
CA THR A 257 2.82 25.46 -15.32
C THR A 257 1.53 25.73 -14.57
N TYR A 258 1.48 26.84 -13.82
CA TYR A 258 0.28 27.27 -13.13
C TYR A 258 -0.86 27.62 -14.10
N GLN A 259 -0.56 28.37 -15.17
CA GLN A 259 -1.54 28.75 -16.18
C GLN A 259 -2.14 27.51 -16.88
N ASN A 260 -1.30 26.51 -17.20
CA ASN A 260 -1.74 25.25 -17.80
C ASN A 260 -2.64 24.45 -16.85
N LEU A 261 -2.29 24.38 -15.57
CA LEU A 261 -3.12 23.74 -14.56
C LEU A 261 -4.50 24.41 -14.45
N MET A 262 -4.52 25.74 -14.34
CA MET A 262 -5.79 26.51 -14.21
C MET A 262 -6.66 26.38 -15.45
N GLN A 263 -6.06 26.35 -16.66
CA GLN A 263 -6.80 26.08 -17.89
C GLN A 263 -7.41 24.67 -17.87
N THR A 264 -6.62 23.65 -17.46
CA THR A 264 -7.11 22.27 -17.35
C THR A 264 -8.26 22.15 -16.37
N VAL A 265 -8.16 22.78 -15.20
CA VAL A 265 -9.23 22.81 -14.19
C VAL A 265 -10.52 23.44 -14.76
N GLN A 266 -10.38 24.55 -15.48
CA GLN A 266 -11.50 25.20 -16.13
C GLN A 266 -12.13 24.33 -17.23
N ASP A 267 -11.34 23.77 -18.13
CA ASP A 267 -11.80 22.92 -19.24
C ASP A 267 -12.49 21.65 -18.75
N ARG A 268 -12.04 21.12 -17.62
CA ARG A 268 -12.62 19.94 -16.98
C ARG A 268 -13.80 20.24 -16.05
N GLY A 269 -14.07 21.52 -15.77
CA GLY A 269 -15.12 21.95 -14.84
C GLY A 269 -14.90 21.47 -13.41
N ILE A 270 -13.65 21.36 -12.97
CA ILE A 270 -13.30 20.90 -11.63
C ILE A 270 -13.51 22.05 -10.63
N GLU A 271 -14.26 21.81 -9.57
CA GLU A 271 -14.46 22.77 -8.50
C GLU A 271 -13.18 22.97 -7.68
N ILE A 272 -12.72 24.22 -7.56
CA ILE A 272 -11.60 24.58 -6.68
C ILE A 272 -12.17 25.10 -5.36
N ASN A 273 -11.68 24.52 -4.26
CA ASN A 273 -11.90 24.98 -2.91
C ASN A 273 -10.63 25.60 -2.37
N THR A 274 -10.73 26.68 -1.60
CA THR A 274 -9.57 27.30 -0.97
C THR A 274 -8.97 26.38 0.08
N ALA A 275 -7.67 26.09 -0.06
CA ALA A 275 -6.91 25.38 0.95
C ALA A 275 -6.39 26.38 1.98
N GLU A 276 -6.97 26.38 3.17
CA GLU A 276 -6.57 27.23 4.30
C GLU A 276 -6.81 26.54 5.63
N ASN A 277 -6.21 27.03 6.69
CA ASN A 277 -6.36 26.48 8.02
C ASN A 277 -7.82 26.35 8.45
N GLY A 278 -8.21 25.19 8.92
CA GLY A 278 -9.55 24.86 9.40
C GLY A 278 -10.47 24.27 8.32
N VAL A 279 -10.02 24.15 7.08
CA VAL A 279 -10.78 23.45 6.02
C VAL A 279 -10.69 21.96 6.21
N ASN A 280 -11.84 21.29 6.19
CA ASN A 280 -11.96 19.86 6.24
C ASN A 280 -12.25 19.29 4.84
N ILE A 281 -11.36 18.45 4.32
CA ILE A 281 -11.51 17.79 3.01
C ILE A 281 -12.45 16.59 3.14
N TYR A 282 -12.30 15.82 4.22
CA TYR A 282 -13.08 14.63 4.52
C TYR A 282 -13.16 14.40 6.03
N HIS A 283 -14.31 13.95 6.50
CA HIS A 283 -14.52 13.57 7.90
C HIS A 283 -15.59 12.49 8.02
N ASP A 284 -15.31 11.48 8.81
CA ASP A 284 -16.29 10.52 9.34
C ASP A 284 -15.92 10.10 10.77
N GLU A 285 -16.52 9.03 11.28
CA GLU A 285 -16.34 8.60 12.67
C GLU A 285 -14.91 8.13 13.00
N VAL A 286 -14.11 7.73 12.01
CA VAL A 286 -12.81 7.07 12.19
C VAL A 286 -11.68 7.71 11.40
N ALA A 287 -11.98 8.53 10.39
CA ALA A 287 -10.98 9.17 9.54
C ALA A 287 -11.27 10.67 9.33
N ASP A 288 -10.20 11.44 9.28
CA ASP A 288 -10.23 12.88 9.01
C ASP A 288 -9.12 13.26 8.04
N ILE A 289 -9.45 14.16 7.11
CA ILE A 289 -8.46 14.85 6.27
C ILE A 289 -8.72 16.33 6.42
N SER A 290 -7.81 17.04 7.09
CA SER A 290 -7.92 18.45 7.38
C SER A 290 -6.71 19.24 6.86
N ILE A 291 -6.96 20.49 6.50
CA ILE A 291 -5.92 21.47 6.14
C ILE A 291 -5.67 22.35 7.35
N ILE A 292 -4.41 22.38 7.83
CA ILE A 292 -4.01 23.09 9.04
C ILE A 292 -3.09 24.29 8.77
N ALA A 293 -2.73 24.53 7.52
CA ALA A 293 -2.08 25.72 6.99
C ALA A 293 -2.42 25.87 5.49
N PRO A 294 -2.27 27.09 4.89
CA PRO A 294 -1.68 28.30 5.47
C PRO A 294 -2.58 28.95 6.53
N CYS A 295 -1.96 29.57 7.54
CA CYS A 295 -2.64 30.27 8.63
C CYS A 295 -2.77 31.76 8.38
N SER A 296 -1.93 32.32 7.51
CA SER A 296 -1.96 33.73 7.10
C SER A 296 -2.42 33.87 5.66
N GLY A 297 -3.14 34.96 5.39
CA GLY A 297 -3.57 35.28 4.02
C GLY A 297 -2.47 35.88 3.14
N LYS A 298 -1.28 36.13 3.65
CA LYS A 298 -0.19 36.76 2.90
C LYS A 298 1.19 36.35 3.38
N TYR A 299 1.97 35.81 2.43
CA TYR A 299 3.39 35.49 2.60
C TYR A 299 4.22 36.13 1.48
N ASP A 300 5.49 36.40 1.75
CA ASP A 300 6.43 36.94 0.75
C ASP A 300 6.98 35.80 -0.14
N ASP A 301 6.98 34.55 0.35
CA ASP A 301 7.45 33.38 -0.35
C ASP A 301 6.28 32.41 -0.62
N LEU A 302 6.19 31.91 -1.86
CA LEU A 302 5.15 30.99 -2.28
C LEU A 302 5.16 29.67 -1.51
N ASN A 303 6.32 29.22 -1.04
CA ASN A 303 6.46 28.02 -0.22
C ASN A 303 5.60 28.08 1.05
N ASN A 304 5.52 29.25 1.68
CA ASN A 304 4.77 29.42 2.92
C ASN A 304 3.24 29.48 2.72
N TYR A 305 2.75 29.49 1.47
CA TYR A 305 1.35 29.24 1.14
C TYR A 305 1.00 27.75 1.09
N SER A 306 1.97 26.86 1.29
CA SER A 306 1.74 25.40 1.23
C SER A 306 0.55 24.99 2.07
N ALA A 307 -0.40 24.31 1.44
CA ALA A 307 -1.47 23.59 2.13
C ALA A 307 -0.85 22.46 2.94
N VAL A 308 -0.79 22.63 4.24
CA VAL A 308 -0.36 21.57 5.17
C VAL A 308 -1.56 20.69 5.47
N ILE A 309 -1.47 19.43 5.08
CA ILE A 309 -2.59 18.49 5.14
C ILE A 309 -2.30 17.43 6.20
N LYS A 310 -3.24 17.24 7.12
CA LYS A 310 -3.21 16.16 8.12
C LYS A 310 -4.24 15.12 7.75
N VAL A 311 -3.81 13.86 7.72
CA VAL A 311 -4.67 12.70 7.51
C VAL A 311 -4.63 11.86 8.79
N THR A 312 -5.80 11.55 9.34
CA THR A 312 -5.92 10.70 10.53
C THR A 312 -6.83 9.53 10.18
N TYR A 313 -6.45 8.32 10.61
CA TYR A 313 -7.28 7.14 10.56
C TYR A 313 -7.06 6.32 11.84
N GLY A 314 -8.04 6.33 12.73
CA GLY A 314 -7.84 5.80 14.08
C GLY A 314 -6.68 6.50 14.79
N ASP A 315 -5.71 5.72 15.23
CA ASP A 315 -4.48 6.23 15.85
C ASP A 315 -3.40 6.62 14.83
N ASN A 316 -3.53 6.19 13.55
CA ASN A 316 -2.55 6.49 12.52
C ASN A 316 -2.69 7.92 11.99
N LYS A 317 -1.60 8.66 11.98
CA LYS A 317 -1.54 10.08 11.61
C LYS A 317 -0.44 10.37 10.61
N PHE A 318 -0.80 11.07 9.55
CA PHE A 318 0.12 11.51 8.51
C PHE A 318 0.05 13.02 8.35
N LEU A 319 1.20 13.67 8.20
CA LEU A 319 1.29 15.10 8.01
C LEU A 319 2.08 15.43 6.75
N PHE A 320 1.49 16.16 5.81
CA PHE A 320 2.09 16.58 4.55
C PHE A 320 2.36 18.07 4.59
N MET A 321 3.65 18.44 4.57
CA MET A 321 4.07 19.83 4.75
C MET A 321 4.12 20.63 3.44
N GLY A 322 4.05 19.99 2.26
CA GLY A 322 4.43 20.64 1.01
C GLY A 322 5.83 21.23 1.15
N ASP A 323 5.96 22.52 0.84
CA ASP A 323 7.21 23.26 1.04
C ASP A 323 7.12 24.31 2.16
N ALA A 324 6.18 24.11 3.10
CA ALA A 324 6.07 24.97 4.26
C ALA A 324 7.44 25.12 4.97
N GLU A 325 7.84 26.36 5.19
CA GLU A 325 9.08 26.71 5.86
C GLU A 325 8.83 27.08 7.34
N THR A 326 9.89 27.33 8.07
CA THR A 326 9.86 27.69 9.50
C THR A 326 8.86 28.79 9.84
N LYS A 327 8.59 29.73 8.92
CA LYS A 327 7.58 30.78 9.12
C LYS A 327 6.18 30.18 9.22
N SER A 328 5.80 29.35 8.25
CA SER A 328 4.51 28.66 8.25
C SER A 328 4.41 27.66 9.42
N GLU A 329 5.48 26.89 9.70
CA GLU A 329 5.53 25.95 10.83
C GLU A 329 5.20 26.62 12.17
N ASN A 330 5.72 27.85 12.40
CA ASN A 330 5.51 28.60 13.63
C ASN A 330 4.11 29.18 13.77
N GLU A 331 3.39 29.35 12.66
CA GLU A 331 2.01 29.88 12.65
C GLU A 331 0.99 28.76 12.91
N ILE A 332 1.35 27.47 12.70
CA ILE A 332 0.44 26.34 12.93
C ILE A 332 0.21 26.14 14.43
N THR A 333 -1.00 26.46 14.88
CA THR A 333 -1.44 26.24 16.26
C THR A 333 -2.20 24.93 16.43
N ALA A 334 -2.64 24.30 15.34
CA ALA A 334 -3.28 22.99 15.34
C ALA A 334 -2.31 21.90 15.84
N ASP A 335 -2.87 20.74 16.19
CA ASP A 335 -2.11 19.55 16.55
C ASP A 335 -1.35 19.03 15.30
N VAL A 336 0.00 19.08 15.37
CA VAL A 336 0.90 18.58 14.33
C VAL A 336 1.45 17.18 14.63
N SER A 337 0.99 16.53 15.72
CA SER A 337 1.44 15.17 16.03
C SER A 337 1.13 14.22 14.88
N ALA A 338 2.10 13.40 14.48
CA ALA A 338 1.95 12.46 13.37
C ALA A 338 2.96 11.33 13.48
N ASP A 339 2.56 10.11 13.07
CA ASP A 339 3.47 8.98 12.97
C ASP A 339 4.42 9.14 11.77
N VAL A 340 3.89 9.71 10.66
CA VAL A 340 4.63 9.94 9.43
C VAL A 340 4.52 11.40 9.00
N VAL A 341 5.65 12.04 8.79
CA VAL A 341 5.70 13.41 8.26
C VAL A 341 6.36 13.40 6.87
N LYS A 342 5.65 13.89 5.83
CA LYS A 342 6.30 14.36 4.61
C LYS A 342 7.07 15.63 4.96
N VAL A 343 8.37 15.54 4.96
CA VAL A 343 9.28 16.64 5.34
C VAL A 343 9.10 17.85 4.42
N GLY A 344 9.01 19.02 4.99
CA GLY A 344 8.85 20.26 4.24
C GLY A 344 10.01 20.55 3.30
N HIS A 345 9.69 21.11 2.14
CA HIS A 345 10.61 21.66 1.14
C HIS A 345 11.78 20.70 0.80
N HIS A 346 11.42 19.43 0.53
CA HIS A 346 12.35 18.34 0.14
C HIS A 346 13.55 18.18 1.08
N GLY A 347 13.39 18.57 2.35
CA GLY A 347 14.48 18.56 3.33
C GLY A 347 15.39 19.78 3.25
N SER A 348 14.91 20.92 2.75
CA SER A 348 15.62 22.20 2.79
C SER A 348 15.98 22.59 4.22
N LYS A 349 17.06 23.35 4.37
CA LYS A 349 17.45 23.96 5.67
C LYS A 349 16.45 25.01 6.18
N THR A 350 15.60 25.55 5.30
CA THR A 350 14.61 26.59 5.63
C THR A 350 13.36 26.00 6.31
N SER A 351 13.18 24.68 6.23
CA SER A 351 12.07 23.93 6.84
C SER A 351 12.52 23.03 7.99
N SER A 352 11.57 22.37 8.63
CA SER A 352 11.79 21.39 9.71
C SER A 352 12.58 21.98 10.87
N SER A 353 12.09 23.10 11.42
CA SER A 353 12.71 23.72 12.60
C SER A 353 12.74 22.73 13.77
N GLN A 354 13.71 22.87 14.68
CA GLN A 354 13.86 21.99 15.83
C GLN A 354 12.56 21.91 16.65
N SER A 355 11.94 23.06 16.93
CA SER A 355 10.68 23.11 17.67
C SER A 355 9.51 22.42 16.94
N PHE A 356 9.51 22.47 15.60
CA PHE A 356 8.49 21.79 14.80
C PHE A 356 8.68 20.27 14.83
N THR A 357 9.91 19.79 14.58
CA THR A 357 10.21 18.35 14.61
C THR A 357 9.90 17.73 15.97
N GLU A 358 10.19 18.41 17.07
CA GLU A 358 9.84 17.98 18.42
C GLU A 358 8.32 17.92 18.66
N ARG A 359 7.56 18.87 18.11
CA ARG A 359 6.08 18.90 18.23
C ARG A 359 5.40 17.78 17.48
N THR A 360 6.00 17.27 16.39
CA THR A 360 5.38 16.20 15.61
C THR A 360 5.45 14.86 16.31
N GLY A 361 6.53 14.57 17.04
CA GLY A 361 6.78 13.28 17.66
C GLY A 361 6.81 12.13 16.66
N ALA A 362 7.19 12.40 15.41
CA ALA A 362 7.06 11.45 14.31
C ALA A 362 8.03 10.27 14.43
N ASP A 363 7.52 9.06 14.12
CA ASP A 363 8.33 7.86 13.98
C ASP A 363 9.08 7.83 12.64
N PHE A 364 8.46 8.42 11.58
CA PHE A 364 9.01 8.43 10.23
C PHE A 364 9.01 9.84 9.62
N ALA A 365 10.14 10.22 9.04
CA ALA A 365 10.31 11.45 8.27
C ALA A 365 10.58 11.10 6.80
N VAL A 366 9.59 11.27 5.92
CA VAL A 366 9.70 10.97 4.49
C VAL A 366 10.15 12.20 3.74
N ILE A 367 11.24 12.09 3.01
CA ILE A 367 11.79 13.15 2.15
C ILE A 367 11.57 12.76 0.69
N SER A 368 10.64 13.41 0.01
CA SER A 368 10.51 13.34 -1.44
C SER A 368 11.58 14.22 -2.07
N VAL A 369 12.53 13.62 -2.77
CA VAL A 369 13.71 14.32 -3.29
C VAL A 369 14.30 13.53 -4.47
N GLY A 370 14.86 14.24 -5.43
CA GLY A 370 15.55 13.63 -6.57
C GLY A 370 17.01 13.33 -6.31
N ALA A 371 17.52 12.24 -6.84
CA ALA A 371 18.94 11.92 -6.81
C ALA A 371 19.74 12.99 -7.59
N ASN A 372 20.89 13.41 -7.02
CA ASN A 372 21.79 14.40 -7.63
C ASN A 372 21.10 15.73 -7.98
N ASN A 373 20.10 16.15 -7.20
CA ASN A 373 19.42 17.41 -7.42
C ASN A 373 20.36 18.62 -7.24
N SER A 374 20.08 19.70 -7.96
CA SER A 374 20.91 20.92 -7.94
C SER A 374 20.76 21.78 -6.70
N TYR A 375 19.79 21.45 -5.82
CA TYR A 375 19.48 22.22 -4.61
C TYR A 375 20.30 21.78 -3.39
N ASN A 376 21.04 20.67 -3.52
CA ASN A 376 21.70 19.97 -2.42
C ASN A 376 20.72 19.55 -1.31
N HIS A 377 19.52 19.15 -1.70
CA HIS A 377 18.53 18.56 -0.81
C HIS A 377 18.69 17.04 -0.74
N PRO A 378 18.40 16.40 0.43
CA PRO A 378 18.10 17.07 1.69
C PRO A 378 19.36 17.69 2.32
N ALA A 379 19.19 18.81 3.01
CA ALA A 379 20.28 19.41 3.79
C ALA A 379 20.66 18.49 4.96
N PRO A 380 21.96 18.25 5.20
CA PRO A 380 22.42 17.36 6.28
C PRO A 380 21.88 17.75 7.67
N GLU A 381 21.76 19.03 7.94
CA GLU A 381 21.21 19.53 9.20
C GLU A 381 19.73 19.23 9.37
N THR A 382 18.94 19.19 8.28
CA THR A 382 17.52 18.81 8.31
C THR A 382 17.38 17.33 8.60
N VAL A 383 18.16 16.48 7.95
CA VAL A 383 18.21 15.04 8.24
C VAL A 383 18.58 14.80 9.71
N SER A 384 19.62 15.47 10.20
CA SER A 384 20.08 15.34 11.58
C SER A 384 19.02 15.77 12.60
N ARG A 385 18.22 16.81 12.30
CA ARG A 385 17.12 17.24 13.19
C ARG A 385 16.06 16.14 13.34
N TRP A 386 15.62 15.54 12.24
CA TRP A 386 14.65 14.44 12.30
C TRP A 386 15.21 13.22 13.05
N GLN A 387 16.46 12.86 12.78
CA GLN A 387 17.11 11.76 13.50
C GLN A 387 17.27 12.06 15.00
N SER A 388 17.51 13.32 15.37
CA SER A 388 17.70 13.73 16.78
C SER A 388 16.43 13.59 17.62
N VAL A 389 15.25 13.63 17.02
CA VAL A 389 13.96 13.41 17.68
C VAL A 389 13.52 11.95 17.60
N GLY A 390 14.34 11.05 17.05
CA GLY A 390 14.08 9.61 16.98
C GLY A 390 13.41 9.14 15.71
N ALA A 391 13.11 10.03 14.75
CA ALA A 391 12.45 9.64 13.51
C ALA A 391 13.39 8.86 12.57
N GLU A 392 12.89 7.79 11.98
CA GLU A 392 13.52 7.13 10.84
C GLU A 392 13.36 7.97 9.58
N VAL A 393 14.47 8.32 8.92
CA VAL A 393 14.45 9.16 7.72
C VAL A 393 14.43 8.28 6.48
N LEU A 394 13.33 8.33 5.73
CA LEU A 394 13.12 7.62 4.48
C LEU A 394 13.19 8.61 3.29
N ARG A 395 13.87 8.22 2.21
CA ARG A 395 14.11 9.12 1.06
C ARG A 395 13.71 8.45 -0.24
N THR A 396 12.94 9.15 -1.09
CA THR A 396 12.47 8.59 -2.37
C THR A 396 13.59 8.36 -3.37
N ASP A 397 14.65 9.18 -3.37
CA ASP A 397 15.81 8.98 -4.26
C ASP A 397 16.59 7.70 -3.96
N LEU A 398 16.50 7.17 -2.74
CA LEU A 398 17.15 5.94 -2.32
C LEU A 398 16.19 4.74 -2.44
N LEU A 399 14.93 4.92 -2.04
CA LEU A 399 13.97 3.84 -1.80
C LEU A 399 12.93 3.68 -2.92
N GLY A 400 12.84 4.61 -3.87
CA GLY A 400 11.74 4.66 -4.85
C GLY A 400 10.45 5.09 -4.19
N ASN A 401 9.32 4.53 -4.61
CA ASN A 401 8.05 4.78 -3.94
C ASN A 401 8.08 4.22 -2.52
N ILE A 402 7.52 4.98 -1.57
CA ILE A 402 7.42 4.60 -0.16
C ILE A 402 5.93 4.52 0.18
N CYS A 403 5.44 3.31 0.47
CA CYS A 403 4.02 3.08 0.69
C CYS A 403 3.77 2.64 2.13
N PHE A 404 3.14 3.48 2.93
CA PHE A 404 2.62 3.15 4.25
C PHE A 404 1.24 2.52 4.15
N PHE A 405 0.94 1.65 5.08
CA PHE A 405 -0.38 1.06 5.25
C PHE A 405 -0.69 0.90 6.73
N GLY A 406 -1.86 1.34 7.13
CA GLY A 406 -2.31 1.34 8.51
C GLY A 406 -3.75 0.85 8.64
N ASP A 407 -4.01 0.09 9.71
CA ASP A 407 -5.33 -0.42 10.06
C ASP A 407 -6.06 0.48 11.08
N GLY A 408 -5.45 1.63 11.39
CA GLY A 408 -5.93 2.58 12.38
C GLY A 408 -5.39 2.36 13.80
N GLU A 409 -4.68 1.26 14.07
CA GLU A 409 -3.96 1.01 15.31
C GLU A 409 -2.46 0.87 15.06
N LYS A 410 -2.10 0.20 13.96
CA LYS A 410 -0.72 -0.10 13.60
C LYS A 410 -0.39 0.43 12.23
N LEU A 411 0.87 0.78 12.05
CA LEU A 411 1.43 1.31 10.84
C LEU A 411 2.62 0.48 10.38
N SER A 412 2.67 0.20 9.08
CA SER A 412 3.79 -0.48 8.43
C SER A 412 4.06 0.18 7.08
N TYR A 413 5.25 -0.06 6.53
CA TYR A 413 5.58 0.48 5.20
C TYR A 413 6.35 -0.53 4.35
N LYS A 414 6.40 -0.27 3.05
CA LYS A 414 7.28 -0.92 2.09
C LYS A 414 7.79 0.07 1.06
N THR A 415 8.86 -0.29 0.39
CA THR A 415 9.55 0.53 -0.61
C THR A 415 9.79 -0.28 -1.88
N ASP A 416 9.96 0.42 -3.02
CA ASP A 416 10.27 -0.25 -4.29
C ASP A 416 11.71 -0.81 -4.32
N ARG A 417 12.61 -0.18 -3.58
CA ARG A 417 14.02 -0.59 -3.48
C ARG A 417 14.31 -0.95 -2.02
N ASN A 418 15.00 -2.05 -1.81
CA ASN A 418 15.48 -2.41 -0.48
C ASN A 418 16.62 -1.47 -0.09
N SER A 419 16.57 -0.95 1.15
CA SER A 419 17.66 -0.14 1.74
C SER A 419 18.88 -1.00 2.03
#